data_6632313dc39d3507ee2e4dad2c913847
#
_entry.id   6632313dc39d3507ee2e4dad2c913847
#
_cell.length_a   1.000
_cell.length_b   1.000
_cell.length_c   1.000
_cell.angle_alpha   90.00
_cell.angle_beta   90.00
_cell.angle_gamma   90.00
#
_symmetry.space_group_name_H-M   'P 1'
#
loop_
_entity.id
_entity.type
_entity.pdbx_description
1 polymer ?
#
loop_
_entity_poly.entity_id
_entity_poly.type
_entity_poly.pdbx_seq_one_letter_code
_entity_poly.pdbx_strand_id
1 'polypeptide(L)' 'MNVSQTEFQNMKEEIVKDLIARLMDERGLTMQEAFDAVYTSRLFEKLGDPKTGLFFQSSGYVYSFLESELRQAE' A
#
# COMPACT_ATOMS: atom_id res chain seq x y z
N MET A 1 -18.83 -9.50 -0.66
CA MET A 1 -17.87 -10.59 -0.88
C MET A 1 -17.38 -11.14 0.45
N ASN A 2 -17.35 -12.46 0.57
CA ASN A 2 -16.96 -13.11 1.83
C ASN A 2 -15.50 -13.52 1.79
N VAL A 3 -14.66 -12.61 2.25
CA VAL A 3 -13.23 -12.89 2.40
C VAL A 3 -12.97 -13.10 3.89
N SER A 4 -12.33 -14.18 4.25
CA SER A 4 -11.97 -14.41 5.64
C SER A 4 -10.98 -13.36 6.10
N GLN A 5 -10.89 -13.14 7.41
CA GLN A 5 -9.94 -12.18 7.96
C GLN A 5 -8.51 -12.56 7.61
N THR A 6 -8.20 -13.84 7.60
CA THR A 6 -6.87 -14.33 7.24
C THR A 6 -6.55 -14.01 5.78
N GLU A 7 -7.52 -14.25 4.88
CA GLU A 7 -7.34 -13.93 3.45
C GLU A 7 -7.16 -12.42 3.25
N PHE A 8 -7.95 -11.61 3.94
CA PHE A 8 -7.84 -10.15 3.88
C PHE A 8 -6.44 -9.70 4.29
N GLN A 9 -5.93 -10.21 5.42
CA GLN A 9 -4.60 -9.86 5.89
C GLN A 9 -3.51 -10.27 4.91
N ASN A 10 -3.64 -11.47 4.34
CA ASN A 10 -2.66 -11.96 3.36
C ASN A 10 -2.66 -11.09 2.10
N MET A 11 -3.83 -10.73 1.59
CA MET A 11 -3.95 -9.89 0.41
C MET A 11 -3.38 -8.50 0.67
N LYS A 12 -3.69 -7.93 1.84
CA LYS A 12 -3.17 -6.63 2.23
C LYS A 12 -1.65 -6.65 2.32
N GLU A 13 -1.08 -7.68 2.95
CA GLU A 13 0.36 -7.81 3.11
C GLU A 13 1.09 -7.93 1.78
N GLU A 14 0.51 -8.67 0.82
CA GLU A 14 1.10 -8.77 -0.51
C GLU A 14 1.17 -7.40 -1.20
N ILE A 15 0.10 -6.62 -1.07
CA ILE A 15 0.09 -5.27 -1.63
C ILE A 15 1.15 -4.41 -0.94
N VAL A 16 1.24 -4.47 0.38
CA VAL A 16 2.22 -3.68 1.14
C VAL A 16 3.65 -4.02 0.70
N LYS A 17 3.95 -5.30 0.52
CA LYS A 17 5.27 -5.72 0.03
C LYS A 17 5.58 -5.11 -1.33
N ASP A 18 4.60 -5.13 -2.23
CA ASP A 18 4.77 -4.57 -3.57
C ASP A 18 4.95 -3.05 -3.52
N LEU A 19 4.22 -2.37 -2.64
CA LEU A 19 4.37 -0.92 -2.48
C LEU A 19 5.77 -0.56 -2.01
N ILE A 20 6.29 -1.31 -1.05
CA ILE A 20 7.64 -1.09 -0.52
C ILE A 20 8.67 -1.31 -1.63
N ALA A 21 8.54 -2.41 -2.37
CA ALA A 21 9.46 -2.72 -3.47
C ALA A 21 9.45 -1.63 -4.54
N ARG A 22 8.27 -1.12 -4.90
CA ARG A 22 8.13 -0.07 -5.89
C ARG A 22 8.78 1.23 -5.43
N LEU A 23 8.60 1.59 -4.16
CA LEU A 23 9.23 2.81 -3.61
C LEU A 23 10.75 2.70 -3.62
N MET A 24 11.27 1.53 -3.28
CA MET A 24 12.72 1.30 -3.32
C MET A 24 13.25 1.43 -4.74
N ASP A 25 12.54 0.85 -5.70
CA ASP A 25 12.96 0.81 -7.09
C ASP A 25 12.80 2.18 -7.78
N GLU A 26 11.65 2.82 -7.60
CA GLU A 26 11.32 4.02 -8.36
C GLU A 26 11.82 5.30 -7.69
N ARG A 27 11.94 5.33 -6.37
CA ARG A 27 12.37 6.51 -5.63
C ARG A 27 13.72 6.35 -4.97
N GLY A 28 14.34 5.19 -5.11
CA GLY A 28 15.65 4.94 -4.52
C GLY A 28 15.67 4.94 -3.00
N LEU A 29 14.53 4.67 -2.37
CA LEU A 29 14.46 4.64 -0.92
C LEU A 29 15.08 3.36 -0.36
N THR A 30 15.61 3.45 0.86
CA THR A 30 15.99 2.26 1.60
C THR A 30 14.72 1.51 2.00
N MET A 31 14.87 0.25 2.40
CA MET A 31 13.74 -0.55 2.87
C MET A 31 13.05 0.14 4.06
N GLN A 32 13.82 0.67 5.00
CA GLN A 32 13.26 1.35 6.17
C GLN A 32 12.48 2.59 5.77
N GLU A 33 13.03 3.40 4.85
CA GLU A 33 12.36 4.59 4.36
C GLU A 33 11.06 4.25 3.64
N ALA A 34 11.09 3.20 2.80
CA ALA A 34 9.91 2.75 2.06
C ALA A 34 8.85 2.21 3.01
N PHE A 35 9.27 1.41 3.99
CA PHE A 35 8.38 0.88 5.02
C PHE A 35 7.67 2.02 5.77
N ASP A 36 8.45 3.00 6.23
CA ASP A 36 7.90 4.14 6.96
C ASP A 36 6.93 4.94 6.08
N ALA A 37 7.27 5.15 4.81
CA ALA A 37 6.42 5.90 3.89
C ALA A 37 5.06 5.22 3.72
N VAL A 38 5.03 3.91 3.61
CA VAL A 38 3.77 3.15 3.47
C VAL A 38 2.98 3.16 4.77
N TYR A 39 3.62 2.83 5.87
CA TYR A 39 2.91 2.64 7.15
C TYR A 39 2.42 3.93 7.77
N THR A 40 2.98 5.07 7.42
CA THR A 40 2.50 6.37 7.91
C THR A 40 1.53 7.05 6.94
N SER A 41 1.27 6.44 5.79
CA SER A 41 0.41 7.04 4.77
C SER A 41 -1.07 6.91 5.11
N ARG A 42 -1.87 7.81 4.57
CA ARG A 42 -3.33 7.70 4.63
C ARG A 42 -3.81 6.51 3.79
N LEU A 43 -3.08 6.23 2.71
CA LEU A 43 -3.38 5.07 1.86
C LEU A 43 -3.38 3.79 2.68
N PHE A 44 -2.43 3.66 3.61
CA PHE A 44 -2.34 2.46 4.44
C PHE A 44 -3.60 2.28 5.29
N GLU A 45 -4.14 3.36 5.83
CA GLU A 45 -5.39 3.30 6.61
C GLU A 45 -6.54 2.82 5.74
N LYS A 46 -6.64 3.33 4.51
CA LYS A 46 -7.69 2.94 3.56
C LYS A 46 -7.53 1.49 3.13
N LEU A 47 -6.29 1.05 2.93
CA LEU A 47 -6.00 -0.32 2.56
C LEU A 47 -6.45 -1.28 3.67
N GLY A 48 -6.33 -0.87 4.93
CA GLY A 48 -6.75 -1.66 6.08
C GLY A 48 -8.26 -1.68 6.32
N ASP A 49 -9.02 -0.88 5.56
CA ASP A 49 -10.48 -0.86 5.66
C ASP A 49 -11.07 -1.67 4.50
N PRO A 50 -11.66 -2.86 4.80
CA PRO A 50 -12.22 -3.70 3.74
C PRO A 50 -13.27 -2.99 2.89
N LYS A 51 -13.94 -1.98 3.42
CA LYS A 51 -15.01 -1.27 2.71
C LYS A 51 -14.49 -0.49 1.51
N THR A 52 -13.21 -0.10 1.52
CA THR A 52 -12.62 0.63 0.40
C THR A 52 -12.39 -0.27 -0.81
N GLY A 53 -12.29 -1.58 -0.59
CA GLY A 53 -12.00 -2.54 -1.65
C GLY A 53 -10.59 -2.47 -2.19
N LEU A 54 -9.72 -1.67 -1.61
CA LEU A 54 -8.35 -1.50 -2.12
C LEU A 54 -7.55 -2.80 -2.05
N PHE A 55 -7.83 -3.64 -1.07
CA PHE A 55 -7.10 -4.91 -0.93
C PHE A 55 -7.36 -5.87 -2.09
N PHE A 56 -8.41 -5.64 -2.89
CA PHE A 56 -8.72 -6.42 -4.08
C PHE A 56 -8.06 -5.87 -5.35
N GLN A 57 -7.56 -4.66 -5.30
CA GLN A 57 -7.02 -4.01 -6.48
C GLN A 57 -5.58 -4.46 -6.72
N SER A 58 -5.09 -4.23 -7.93
CA SER A 58 -3.70 -4.51 -8.22
C SER A 58 -2.80 -3.59 -7.39
N SER A 59 -1.60 -4.05 -7.08
CA SER A 59 -0.65 -3.22 -6.34
C SER A 59 -0.29 -1.96 -7.12
N GLY A 60 -0.26 -2.03 -8.45
CA GLY A 60 0.00 -0.85 -9.29
C GLY A 60 -1.07 0.21 -9.13
N TYR A 61 -2.34 -0.20 -9.06
CA TYR A 61 -3.45 0.71 -8.86
C TYR A 61 -3.35 1.37 -7.48
N VAL A 62 -3.10 0.55 -6.45
CA VAL A 62 -2.95 1.06 -5.07
C VAL A 62 -1.75 1.99 -4.98
N TYR A 63 -0.65 1.64 -5.65
CA TYR A 63 0.55 2.47 -5.66
C TYR A 63 0.27 3.86 -6.24
N SER A 64 -0.61 3.97 -7.22
CA SER A 64 -0.93 5.26 -7.81
C SER A 64 -1.53 6.23 -6.78
N PHE A 65 -2.31 5.72 -5.84
CA PHE A 65 -2.84 6.53 -4.74
C PHE A 65 -1.73 6.97 -3.79
N LEU A 66 -0.81 6.05 -3.48
CA LEU A 66 0.32 6.38 -2.61
C LEU A 66 1.21 7.44 -3.26
N GLU A 67 1.49 7.29 -4.55
CA GLU A 67 2.27 8.27 -5.31
C GLU A 67 1.65 9.65 -5.25
N SER A 68 0.34 9.71 -5.47
CA SER A 68 -0.40 10.96 -5.43
C SER A 68 -0.30 11.62 -4.06
N GLU A 69 -0.44 10.82 -3.01
CA GLU A 69 -0.34 11.30 -1.64
C GLU A 69 1.05 11.86 -1.34
N LEU A 70 2.09 11.13 -1.73
CA LEU A 70 3.47 11.56 -1.49
C LEU A 70 3.80 12.83 -2.27
N ARG A 71 3.25 12.96 -3.46
CA ARG A 71 3.44 14.15 -4.29
C ARG A 71 2.81 15.38 -3.64
N GLN A 72 1.66 15.21 -3.01
CA GLN A 72 0.96 16.30 -2.32
C GLN A 72 1.68 16.72 -1.05
N ALA A 73 2.45 15.84 -0.45
CA ALA A 73 3.18 16.11 0.79
C ALA A 73 4.50 16.85 0.55
N GLU A 74 4.94 16.94 -0.71
CA GLU A 74 6.20 17.61 -1.06
C GLU A 74 6.11 19.13 -1.05
#